data_b0199b648b04a2c5d454fedbf760e4ec
#
_entry.id   b0199b648b04a2c5d454fedbf760e4ec
#
_cell.length_a   1.000
_cell.length_b   1.000
_cell.length_c   1.000
_cell.angle_alpha   90.00
_cell.angle_beta   90.00
_cell.angle_gamma   90.00
#
_symmetry.space_group_name_H-M   'P 1'
#
loop_
_entity.id
_entity.type
_entity.pdbx_description
1 polymer ?
#
loop_
_entity_poly.entity_id
_entity_poly.type
_entity_poly.pdbx_seq_one_letter_code
_entity_poly.pdbx_strand_id
1 'polypeptide(L)'
;HLSVERGIDAFAELGRAMREGATGSGTGSGKRFHDLSATLYLSNPWFTPDNVRRALFATGAVLTKEKLTRWLSAYPELSEERNPVTVGVVMAGNIPMVGFHDLLCVLISGNRLLARLSTRDELMMRAVAATLTEIEPAFRHVTELTTDKLKGFGKVIATGSNNTSRYFEYYFRNVPSIIRKNRNSIAILDGTESDGEL
;
A
#
# COMPACT_ATOMS: atom_id res chain seq x y z
N HIS A 1 -21.70 -3.39 -2.76
CA HIS A 1 -20.95 -2.95 -1.54
C HIS A 1 -20.10 -4.12 -1.04
N LEU A 2 -18.79 -3.92 -0.84
CA LEU A 2 -17.91 -4.92 -0.25
C LEU A 2 -18.02 -4.77 1.28
N SER A 3 -18.41 -5.85 1.98
CA SER A 3 -18.42 -5.82 3.44
C SER A 3 -16.98 -5.79 4.00
N VAL A 4 -16.80 -5.25 5.19
CA VAL A 4 -15.51 -5.22 5.88
C VAL A 4 -14.94 -6.64 6.02
N GLU A 5 -15.78 -7.63 6.32
CA GLU A 5 -15.37 -9.02 6.46
C GLU A 5 -14.79 -9.60 5.15
N ARG A 6 -15.45 -9.39 4.01
CA ARG A 6 -14.93 -9.78 2.70
C ARG A 6 -13.62 -9.06 2.38
N GLY A 7 -13.51 -7.79 2.77
CA GLY A 7 -12.27 -7.03 2.66
C GLY A 7 -11.14 -7.66 3.48
N ILE A 8 -11.40 -8.02 4.74
CA ILE A 8 -10.43 -8.71 5.60
C ILE A 8 -9.95 -10.01 4.97
N ASP A 9 -10.88 -10.87 4.50
CA ASP A 9 -10.54 -12.15 3.88
C ASP A 9 -9.69 -11.96 2.62
N ALA A 10 -10.04 -11.00 1.78
CA ALA A 10 -9.28 -10.70 0.55
C ALA A 10 -7.87 -10.17 0.85
N PHE A 11 -7.71 -9.26 1.80
CA PHE A 11 -6.39 -8.76 2.18
C PHE A 11 -5.55 -9.81 2.92
N ALA A 12 -6.17 -10.70 3.68
CA ALA A 12 -5.46 -11.82 4.31
C ALA A 12 -4.91 -12.81 3.26
N GLU A 13 -5.68 -13.09 2.22
CA GLU A 13 -5.26 -13.93 1.10
C GLU A 13 -4.16 -13.26 0.27
N LEU A 14 -4.27 -11.94 0.01
CA LEU A 14 -3.19 -11.16 -0.59
C LEU A 14 -1.92 -11.23 0.25
N GLY A 15 -2.04 -11.12 1.57
CA GLY A 15 -0.91 -11.25 2.49
C GLY A 15 -0.24 -12.63 2.41
N ARG A 16 -1.01 -13.70 2.23
CA ARG A 16 -0.49 -15.05 1.99
C ARG A 16 0.33 -15.08 0.70
N ALA A 17 -0.23 -14.60 -0.41
CA ALA A 17 0.46 -14.55 -1.69
C ALA A 17 1.77 -13.73 -1.63
N MET A 18 1.78 -12.62 -0.89
CA MET A 18 3.01 -11.81 -0.68
C MET A 18 4.09 -12.60 0.07
N ARG A 19 3.72 -13.32 1.15
CA ARG A 19 4.69 -14.15 1.90
C ARG A 19 5.25 -15.30 1.03
N GLU A 20 4.40 -15.95 0.27
CA GLU A 20 4.82 -16.99 -0.68
C GLU A 20 5.76 -16.43 -1.75
N GLY A 21 5.46 -15.23 -2.27
CA GLY A 21 6.34 -14.54 -3.22
C GLY A 21 7.70 -14.19 -2.62
N ALA A 22 7.72 -13.76 -1.36
CA ALA A 22 8.96 -13.44 -0.65
C ALA A 22 9.86 -14.65 -0.47
N THR A 23 9.28 -15.82 -0.18
CA THR A 23 10.02 -17.07 0.06
C THR A 23 10.26 -17.91 -1.20
N GLY A 24 9.63 -17.57 -2.32
CA GLY A 24 9.70 -18.35 -3.56
C GLY A 24 8.91 -19.66 -3.53
N SER A 25 8.04 -19.85 -2.54
CA SER A 25 7.26 -21.09 -2.36
C SER A 25 5.92 -21.09 -3.08
N GLY A 26 5.50 -19.95 -3.65
CA GLY A 26 4.16 -19.77 -4.20
C GLY A 26 4.00 -20.21 -5.66
N THR A 27 2.74 -20.49 -6.01
CA THR A 27 2.24 -20.59 -7.38
C THR A 27 1.35 -19.40 -7.70
N GLY A 28 0.91 -19.22 -8.93
CA GLY A 28 -0.01 -18.14 -9.31
C GLY A 28 0.48 -16.76 -8.87
N SER A 29 -0.25 -16.09 -8.00
CA SER A 29 0.06 -14.75 -7.52
C SER A 29 1.33 -14.68 -6.69
N GLY A 30 1.64 -15.72 -5.90
CA GLY A 30 2.90 -15.83 -5.16
C GLY A 30 4.09 -15.88 -6.12
N LYS A 31 3.99 -16.68 -7.19
CA LYS A 31 5.02 -16.71 -8.25
C LYS A 31 5.19 -15.35 -8.92
N ARG A 32 4.09 -14.64 -9.22
CA ARG A 32 4.13 -13.27 -9.78
C ARG A 32 4.96 -12.32 -8.92
N PHE A 33 4.74 -12.30 -7.60
CA PHE A 33 5.52 -11.47 -6.67
C PHE A 33 6.98 -11.90 -6.61
N HIS A 34 7.25 -13.21 -6.64
CA HIS A 34 8.62 -13.73 -6.66
C HIS A 34 9.37 -13.26 -7.91
N ASP A 35 8.78 -13.45 -9.10
CA ASP A 35 9.40 -13.08 -10.38
C ASP A 35 9.65 -11.55 -10.45
N LEU A 36 8.67 -10.73 -10.01
CA LEU A 36 8.86 -9.29 -9.92
C LEU A 36 9.98 -8.91 -8.96
N SER A 37 10.09 -9.55 -7.80
CA SER A 37 11.15 -9.26 -6.84
C SER A 37 12.55 -9.43 -7.43
N ALA A 38 12.69 -10.35 -8.38
CA ALA A 38 13.96 -10.63 -9.04
C ALA A 38 14.34 -9.63 -10.14
N THR A 39 13.38 -8.80 -10.62
CA THR A 39 13.60 -7.96 -11.82
C THR A 39 13.40 -6.47 -11.58
N LEU A 40 12.78 -6.05 -10.50
CA LEU A 40 12.46 -4.64 -10.24
C LEU A 40 13.69 -3.74 -10.14
N TYR A 41 14.84 -4.27 -9.74
CA TYR A 41 16.10 -3.52 -9.71
C TYR A 41 16.53 -2.98 -11.08
N LEU A 42 16.06 -3.58 -12.17
CA LEU A 42 16.34 -3.12 -13.54
C LEU A 42 15.67 -1.77 -13.83
N SER A 43 14.53 -1.49 -13.21
CA SER A 43 13.81 -0.22 -13.33
C SER A 43 14.11 0.75 -12.19
N ASN A 44 14.45 0.24 -11.03
CA ASN A 44 14.84 1.03 -9.86
C ASN A 44 15.96 0.32 -9.09
N PRO A 45 17.23 0.77 -9.18
CA PRO A 45 18.35 0.11 -8.53
C PRO A 45 18.26 -0.02 -7.01
N TRP A 46 17.42 0.79 -6.35
CA TRP A 46 17.14 0.68 -4.92
C TRP A 46 16.23 -0.50 -4.56
N PHE A 47 15.52 -1.05 -5.55
CA PHE A 47 14.62 -2.18 -5.38
C PHE A 47 15.36 -3.50 -5.60
N THR A 48 16.44 -3.69 -4.84
CA THR A 48 17.17 -4.97 -4.88
C THR A 48 16.22 -6.12 -4.54
N PRO A 49 16.46 -7.34 -5.06
CA PRO A 49 15.64 -8.50 -4.77
C PRO A 49 15.40 -8.71 -3.27
N ASP A 50 16.42 -8.51 -2.44
CA ASP A 50 16.31 -8.68 -1.00
C ASP A 50 15.43 -7.60 -0.36
N ASN A 51 15.57 -6.34 -0.76
CA ASN A 51 14.71 -5.26 -0.25
C ASN A 51 13.25 -5.49 -0.62
N VAL A 52 12.98 -5.92 -1.86
CA VAL A 52 11.61 -6.22 -2.31
C VAL A 52 11.04 -7.41 -1.56
N ARG A 53 11.80 -8.50 -1.40
CA ARG A 53 11.35 -9.68 -0.64
C ARG A 53 11.08 -9.37 0.82
N ARG A 54 11.94 -8.56 1.46
CA ARG A 54 11.71 -8.09 2.84
C ARG A 54 10.42 -7.26 2.93
N ALA A 55 10.17 -6.36 2.00
CA ALA A 55 8.96 -5.57 1.96
C ALA A 55 7.71 -6.44 1.76
N LEU A 56 7.74 -7.41 0.83
CA LEU A 56 6.67 -8.38 0.61
C LEU A 56 6.39 -9.21 1.87
N PHE A 57 7.43 -9.74 2.49
CA PHE A 57 7.29 -10.54 3.70
C PHE A 57 6.71 -9.72 4.86
N ALA A 58 7.28 -8.55 5.14
CA ALA A 58 6.84 -7.68 6.22
C ALA A 58 5.39 -7.23 6.03
N THR A 59 5.03 -6.82 4.82
CA THR A 59 3.64 -6.45 4.49
C THR A 59 2.71 -7.64 4.62
N GLY A 60 3.07 -8.79 4.05
CA GLY A 60 2.27 -10.00 4.16
C GLY A 60 2.12 -10.53 5.60
N ALA A 61 3.10 -10.30 6.47
CA ALA A 61 3.07 -10.73 7.86
C ALA A 61 2.09 -9.94 8.73
N VAL A 62 1.75 -8.71 8.36
CA VAL A 62 0.71 -7.93 9.05
C VAL A 62 -0.68 -8.16 8.46
N LEU A 63 -0.78 -8.68 7.24
CA LEU A 63 -2.03 -9.00 6.57
C LEU A 63 -2.49 -10.41 6.92
N THR A 64 -2.85 -10.65 8.17
CA THR A 64 -3.53 -11.86 8.58
C THR A 64 -4.94 -11.53 9.04
N LYS A 65 -5.88 -12.48 8.89
CA LYS A 65 -7.27 -12.27 9.30
C LYS A 65 -7.37 -11.80 10.74
N GLU A 66 -6.61 -12.45 11.65
CA GLU A 66 -6.56 -12.10 13.06
C GLU A 66 -6.10 -10.65 13.29
N LYS A 67 -4.97 -10.24 12.67
CA LYS A 67 -4.42 -8.89 12.86
C LYS A 67 -5.32 -7.83 12.25
N LEU A 68 -5.88 -8.08 11.06
CA LEU A 68 -6.82 -7.17 10.41
C LEU A 68 -8.10 -7.01 11.23
N THR A 69 -8.68 -8.11 11.72
CA THR A 69 -9.87 -8.05 12.57
C THR A 69 -9.59 -7.29 13.86
N ARG A 70 -8.46 -7.55 14.52
CA ARG A 70 -8.04 -6.84 15.73
C ARG A 70 -7.85 -5.34 15.46
N TRP A 71 -7.21 -4.99 14.35
CA TRP A 71 -7.01 -3.59 13.98
C TRP A 71 -8.32 -2.87 13.72
N LEU A 72 -9.21 -3.49 12.93
CA LEU A 72 -10.48 -2.88 12.54
C LEU A 72 -11.52 -2.87 13.67
N SER A 73 -11.38 -3.69 14.71
CA SER A 73 -12.26 -3.65 15.88
C SER A 73 -12.20 -2.31 16.64
N ALA A 74 -11.13 -1.52 16.45
CA ALA A 74 -11.04 -0.16 16.97
C ALA A 74 -11.89 0.87 16.19
N TYR A 75 -12.51 0.47 15.08
CA TYR A 75 -13.29 1.35 14.18
C TYR A 75 -14.68 0.73 13.89
N PRO A 76 -15.54 0.60 14.91
CA PRO A 76 -16.85 -0.07 14.77
C PRO A 76 -17.74 0.60 13.72
N GLU A 77 -17.55 1.89 13.50
CA GLU A 77 -18.25 2.68 12.50
C GLU A 77 -18.00 2.21 11.04
N LEU A 78 -16.97 1.41 10.77
CA LEU A 78 -16.73 0.85 9.43
C LEU A 78 -17.78 -0.19 9.03
N SER A 79 -18.52 -0.74 10.00
CA SER A 79 -19.63 -1.67 9.75
C SER A 79 -20.92 -0.96 9.35
N GLU A 80 -21.01 0.37 9.50
CA GLU A 80 -22.16 1.16 9.11
C GLU A 80 -22.23 1.36 7.60
N GLU A 81 -23.44 1.40 7.07
CA GLU A 81 -23.63 1.68 5.65
C GLU A 81 -23.32 3.14 5.35
N ARG A 82 -22.39 3.38 4.42
CA ARG A 82 -21.92 4.71 4.04
C ARG A 82 -21.88 4.86 2.54
N ASN A 83 -22.02 6.08 2.07
CA ASN A 83 -21.78 6.41 0.67
C ASN A 83 -20.26 6.43 0.40
N PRO A 84 -19.75 5.56 -0.49
CA PRO A 84 -18.34 5.53 -0.82
C PRO A 84 -17.86 6.85 -1.43
N VAL A 85 -16.77 7.39 -0.93
CA VAL A 85 -16.09 8.58 -1.48
C VAL A 85 -14.91 8.12 -2.33
N THR A 86 -14.66 8.79 -3.46
CA THR A 86 -13.41 8.60 -4.19
C THR A 86 -12.29 9.33 -3.48
N VAL A 87 -11.29 8.59 -3.03
CA VAL A 87 -10.09 9.10 -2.38
C VAL A 87 -8.95 9.07 -3.37
N GLY A 88 -8.45 10.26 -3.71
CA GLY A 88 -7.21 10.40 -4.49
C GLY A 88 -6.01 10.04 -3.62
N VAL A 89 -5.11 9.20 -4.11
CA VAL A 89 -3.87 8.85 -3.40
C VAL A 89 -2.67 9.15 -4.29
N VAL A 90 -1.79 10.06 -3.87
CA VAL A 90 -0.51 10.29 -4.52
C VAL A 90 0.55 9.48 -3.81
N MET A 91 1.00 8.40 -4.46
CA MET A 91 1.94 7.45 -3.88
C MET A 91 3.38 7.88 -4.10
N ALA A 92 4.20 7.80 -3.06
CA ALA A 92 5.65 7.85 -3.19
C ALA A 92 6.17 6.51 -3.79
N GLY A 93 7.46 6.47 -4.13
CA GLY A 93 8.07 5.26 -4.72
C GLY A 93 9.55 5.16 -4.37
N ASN A 94 9.93 5.65 -3.19
CA ASN A 94 11.31 5.62 -2.71
C ASN A 94 11.70 4.28 -2.06
N ILE A 95 10.72 3.54 -1.57
CA ILE A 95 10.86 2.17 -1.06
C ILE A 95 9.76 1.28 -1.65
N PRO A 96 9.98 -0.04 -1.78
CA PRO A 96 8.97 -0.94 -2.34
C PRO A 96 7.66 -0.90 -1.56
N MET A 97 6.54 -0.81 -2.28
CA MET A 97 5.18 -0.83 -1.74
C MET A 97 4.86 0.26 -0.71
N VAL A 98 5.56 1.40 -0.74
CA VAL A 98 5.31 2.50 0.22
C VAL A 98 3.87 3.03 0.17
N GLY A 99 3.20 2.94 -0.99
CA GLY A 99 1.80 3.32 -1.16
C GLY A 99 0.78 2.27 -0.73
N PHE A 100 1.23 1.07 -0.35
CA PHE A 100 0.33 -0.05 -0.01
C PHE A 100 -0.58 0.25 1.19
N HIS A 101 -0.05 0.87 2.23
CA HIS A 101 -0.84 1.20 3.41
C HIS A 101 -2.03 2.11 3.08
N ASP A 102 -1.83 3.10 2.22
CA ASP A 102 -2.91 4.00 1.80
C ASP A 102 -3.95 3.28 0.95
N LEU A 103 -3.51 2.40 0.03
CA LEU A 103 -4.39 1.50 -0.73
C LEU A 103 -5.25 0.65 0.22
N LEU A 104 -4.62 -0.03 1.19
CA LEU A 104 -5.32 -0.84 2.19
C LEU A 104 -6.36 -0.01 2.95
N CYS A 105 -5.96 1.13 3.53
CA CYS A 105 -6.85 1.97 4.32
C CYS A 105 -8.06 2.47 3.54
N VAL A 106 -7.85 2.91 2.30
CA VAL A 106 -8.94 3.42 1.45
C VAL A 106 -9.92 2.30 1.08
N LEU A 107 -9.41 1.15 0.65
CA LEU A 107 -10.26 0.06 0.17
C LEU A 107 -10.98 -0.66 1.31
N ILE A 108 -10.29 -0.94 2.42
CA ILE A 108 -10.89 -1.67 3.54
C ILE A 108 -11.94 -0.83 4.29
N SER A 109 -11.84 0.51 4.19
CA SER A 109 -12.86 1.42 4.72
C SER A 109 -14.07 1.61 3.80
N GLY A 110 -14.17 0.83 2.70
CA GLY A 110 -15.30 0.86 1.78
C GLY A 110 -15.30 2.04 0.80
N ASN A 111 -14.21 2.79 0.69
CA ASN A 111 -14.07 3.90 -0.25
C ASN A 111 -13.53 3.45 -1.61
N ARG A 112 -13.60 4.34 -2.61
CA ARG A 112 -13.02 4.12 -3.93
C ARG A 112 -11.61 4.69 -3.97
N LEU A 113 -10.67 3.91 -4.47
CA LEU A 113 -9.27 4.31 -4.65
C LEU A 113 -9.05 4.86 -6.06
N LEU A 114 -8.55 6.08 -6.14
CA LEU A 114 -7.96 6.65 -7.35
C LEU A 114 -6.48 6.95 -7.05
N ALA A 115 -5.57 6.05 -7.42
CA ALA A 115 -4.18 6.16 -7.05
C ALA A 115 -3.29 6.61 -8.22
N ARG A 116 -2.54 7.69 -8.00
CA ARG A 116 -1.43 8.07 -8.86
C ARG A 116 -0.17 7.36 -8.38
N LEU A 117 0.29 6.42 -9.20
CA LEU A 117 1.48 5.64 -8.92
C LEU A 117 2.76 6.45 -9.14
N SER A 118 3.78 6.16 -8.36
CA SER A 118 5.14 6.56 -8.70
C SER A 118 5.68 5.63 -9.79
N THR A 119 6.30 6.18 -10.82
CA THR A 119 6.96 5.39 -11.88
C THR A 119 8.03 4.45 -11.34
N ARG A 120 8.55 4.72 -10.14
CA ARG A 120 9.59 3.91 -9.48
C ARG A 120 9.05 2.64 -8.82
N ASP A 121 7.75 2.58 -8.50
CA ASP A 121 7.09 1.44 -7.83
C ASP A 121 5.81 0.97 -8.58
N GLU A 122 5.64 1.42 -9.80
CA GLU A 122 4.42 1.17 -10.57
C GLU A 122 4.14 -0.32 -10.76
N LEU A 123 5.14 -1.09 -11.17
CA LEU A 123 4.98 -2.51 -11.50
C LEU A 123 4.51 -3.33 -10.29
N MET A 124 5.10 -3.08 -9.12
CA MET A 124 4.71 -3.80 -7.91
C MET A 124 3.31 -3.41 -7.45
N MET A 125 2.97 -2.13 -7.44
CA MET A 125 1.64 -1.67 -7.03
C MET A 125 0.53 -2.15 -7.99
N ARG A 126 0.82 -2.24 -9.31
CA ARG A 126 -0.11 -2.85 -10.27
C ARG A 126 -0.29 -4.34 -10.02
N ALA A 127 0.79 -5.07 -9.71
CA ALA A 127 0.70 -6.49 -9.36
C ALA A 127 -0.13 -6.72 -8.09
N VAL A 128 0.02 -5.87 -7.08
CA VAL A 128 -0.78 -5.88 -5.85
C VAL A 128 -2.26 -5.70 -6.17
N ALA A 129 -2.62 -4.67 -6.93
CA ALA A 129 -4.02 -4.40 -7.28
C ALA A 129 -4.62 -5.48 -8.17
N ALA A 130 -3.86 -6.02 -9.12
CA ALA A 130 -4.30 -7.13 -9.96
C ALA A 130 -4.57 -8.38 -9.13
N THR A 131 -3.65 -8.75 -8.24
CA THR A 131 -3.82 -9.90 -7.35
C THR A 131 -5.03 -9.72 -6.42
N LEU A 132 -5.21 -8.53 -5.85
CA LEU A 132 -6.36 -8.23 -4.99
C LEU A 132 -7.68 -8.37 -5.78
N THR A 133 -7.71 -7.92 -7.03
CA THR A 133 -8.89 -8.04 -7.92
C THR A 133 -9.15 -9.49 -8.36
N GLU A 134 -8.11 -10.31 -8.51
CA GLU A 134 -8.24 -11.73 -8.79
C GLU A 134 -8.84 -12.49 -7.59
N ILE A 135 -8.43 -12.13 -6.36
CA ILE A 135 -8.94 -12.70 -5.12
C ILE A 135 -10.39 -12.28 -4.88
N GLU A 136 -10.68 -10.99 -5.00
CA GLU A 136 -12.01 -10.41 -4.77
C GLU A 136 -12.37 -9.46 -5.93
N PRO A 137 -13.16 -9.93 -6.92
CA PRO A 137 -13.48 -9.17 -8.13
C PRO A 137 -14.20 -7.83 -7.88
N ALA A 138 -14.85 -7.66 -6.72
CA ALA A 138 -15.51 -6.41 -6.38
C ALA A 138 -14.54 -5.22 -6.29
N PHE A 139 -13.26 -5.45 -6.00
CA PHE A 139 -12.24 -4.40 -5.98
C PHE A 139 -11.98 -3.79 -7.36
N ARG A 140 -12.32 -4.47 -8.46
CA ARG A 140 -12.17 -3.95 -9.82
C ARG A 140 -12.92 -2.63 -10.04
N HIS A 141 -14.09 -2.50 -9.42
CA HIS A 141 -14.98 -1.36 -9.62
C HIS A 141 -14.66 -0.17 -8.69
N VAL A 142 -13.77 -0.38 -7.73
CA VAL A 142 -13.44 0.62 -6.72
C VAL A 142 -11.94 0.94 -6.68
N THR A 143 -11.16 0.41 -7.62
CA THR A 143 -9.71 0.64 -7.71
C THR A 143 -9.34 1.14 -9.09
N GLU A 144 -8.80 2.34 -9.15
CA GLU A 144 -8.26 2.95 -10.35
C GLU A 144 -6.79 3.35 -10.11
N LEU A 145 -5.90 2.90 -10.99
CA LEU A 145 -4.48 3.18 -10.95
C LEU A 145 -4.06 3.98 -12.19
N THR A 146 -3.42 5.11 -11.97
CA THR A 146 -2.96 5.99 -13.05
C THR A 146 -1.54 6.51 -12.80
N THR A 147 -0.87 6.97 -13.83
CA THR A 147 0.35 7.78 -13.73
C THR A 147 0.09 9.25 -13.99
N ASP A 148 -1.12 9.59 -14.43
CA ASP A 148 -1.55 10.94 -14.75
C ASP A 148 -1.97 11.74 -13.52
N LYS A 149 -2.33 13.02 -13.75
CA LYS A 149 -2.87 13.88 -12.70
C LYS A 149 -4.24 13.39 -12.24
N LEU A 150 -4.43 13.32 -10.93
CA LEU A 150 -5.69 12.92 -10.32
C LEU A 150 -6.80 13.95 -10.61
N LYS A 151 -8.00 13.44 -10.92
CA LYS A 151 -9.21 14.25 -11.12
C LYS A 151 -10.43 13.48 -10.59
N GLY A 152 -11.46 14.19 -10.12
CA GLY A 152 -12.73 13.54 -9.73
C GLY A 152 -12.70 12.84 -8.37
N PHE A 153 -11.88 13.29 -7.43
CA PHE A 153 -11.84 12.80 -6.05
C PHE A 153 -12.46 13.80 -5.08
N GLY A 154 -13.02 13.30 -3.99
CA GLY A 154 -13.61 14.12 -2.92
C GLY A 154 -12.69 14.30 -1.71
N LYS A 155 -11.68 13.45 -1.54
CA LYS A 155 -10.65 13.53 -0.49
C LYS A 155 -9.30 13.11 -1.09
N VAL A 156 -8.19 13.48 -0.44
CA VAL A 156 -6.86 13.11 -0.94
C VAL A 156 -5.91 12.74 0.18
N ILE A 157 -5.07 11.74 -0.11
CA ILE A 157 -3.88 11.39 0.69
C ILE A 157 -2.67 11.58 -0.24
N ALA A 158 -1.69 12.38 0.17
CA ALA A 158 -0.51 12.62 -0.65
C ALA A 158 0.75 12.48 0.19
N THR A 159 1.71 11.71 -0.33
CA THR A 159 2.99 11.47 0.33
C THR A 159 4.12 12.01 -0.54
N GLY A 160 4.98 12.84 0.03
CA GLY A 160 6.10 13.45 -0.69
C GLY A 160 7.16 14.03 0.23
N SER A 161 8.22 14.57 -0.39
CA SER A 161 9.24 15.34 0.34
C SER A 161 8.65 16.66 0.88
N ASN A 162 9.38 17.32 1.79
CA ASN A 162 9.00 18.65 2.29
C ASN A 162 8.79 19.66 1.16
N ASN A 163 9.59 19.62 0.09
CA ASN A 163 9.40 20.48 -1.06
C ASN A 163 8.13 20.13 -1.84
N THR A 164 7.89 18.85 -2.08
CA THR A 164 6.72 18.38 -2.82
C THR A 164 5.44 18.64 -2.03
N SER A 165 5.46 18.56 -0.70
CA SER A 165 4.29 18.77 0.15
C SER A 165 3.73 20.20 0.04
N ARG A 166 4.57 21.21 -0.18
CA ARG A 166 4.12 22.60 -0.41
C ARG A 166 3.24 22.71 -1.66
N TYR A 167 3.58 21.96 -2.71
CA TYR A 167 2.75 21.89 -3.92
C TYR A 167 1.45 21.17 -3.64
N PHE A 168 1.46 20.08 -2.86
CA PHE A 168 0.26 19.37 -2.49
C PHE A 168 -0.67 20.24 -1.64
N GLU A 169 -0.16 20.98 -0.67
CA GLU A 169 -0.92 21.94 0.15
C GLU A 169 -1.61 23.00 -0.73
N TYR A 170 -0.93 23.48 -1.75
CA TYR A 170 -1.52 24.43 -2.69
C TYR A 170 -2.58 23.79 -3.60
N TYR A 171 -2.27 22.65 -4.23
CA TYR A 171 -3.17 22.01 -5.19
C TYR A 171 -4.41 21.40 -4.55
N PHE A 172 -4.30 20.89 -3.33
CA PHE A 172 -5.37 20.19 -2.63
C PHE A 172 -6.05 21.04 -1.55
N ARG A 173 -5.78 22.33 -1.48
CA ARG A 173 -6.31 23.25 -0.44
C ARG A 173 -7.84 23.27 -0.32
N ASN A 174 -8.56 22.92 -1.40
CA ASN A 174 -10.02 22.97 -1.45
C ASN A 174 -10.70 21.62 -1.19
N VAL A 175 -9.94 20.59 -0.83
CA VAL A 175 -10.46 19.26 -0.50
C VAL A 175 -9.86 18.77 0.82
N PRO A 176 -10.62 17.98 1.62
CA PRO A 176 -10.06 17.35 2.80
C PRO A 176 -8.85 16.51 2.43
N SER A 177 -7.70 16.77 3.06
CA SER A 177 -6.44 16.18 2.69
C SER A 177 -5.61 15.69 3.88
N ILE A 178 -4.89 14.60 3.66
CA ILE A 178 -3.81 14.12 4.52
C ILE A 178 -2.52 14.24 3.71
N ILE A 179 -1.67 15.20 4.07
CA ILE A 179 -0.40 15.44 3.39
C ILE A 179 0.72 14.97 4.30
N ARG A 180 1.43 13.91 3.89
CA ARG A 180 2.58 13.36 4.59
C ARG A 180 3.86 13.95 4.02
N LYS A 181 4.67 14.48 4.91
CA LYS A 181 5.99 15.07 4.63
C LYS A 181 7.12 14.10 4.96
N ASN A 182 8.36 14.53 4.83
CA ASN A 182 9.51 13.79 5.31
C ASN A 182 9.32 13.39 6.77
N ARG A 183 9.77 12.19 7.09
CA ARG A 183 9.85 11.70 8.46
C ARG A 183 11.31 11.64 8.88
N ASN A 184 11.55 11.90 10.14
CA ASN A 184 12.85 11.71 10.76
C ASN A 184 12.77 10.47 11.66
N SER A 185 13.84 9.72 11.72
CA SER A 185 14.05 8.66 12.68
C SER A 185 15.21 9.04 13.59
N ILE A 186 15.19 8.52 14.81
CA ILE A 186 16.29 8.63 15.76
C ILE A 186 16.69 7.22 16.16
N ALA A 187 17.99 7.02 16.35
CA ALA A 187 18.52 5.85 17.03
C ALA A 187 18.91 6.31 18.45
N ILE A 188 18.57 5.52 19.43
CA ILE A 188 19.00 5.72 20.82
C ILE A 188 20.02 4.62 21.08
N LEU A 189 21.27 5.02 21.34
CA LEU A 189 22.35 4.12 21.69
C LEU A 189 22.57 4.23 23.20
N ASP A 190 22.56 3.13 23.89
CA ASP A 190 22.78 3.08 25.35
C ASP A 190 24.19 2.60 25.75
N GLY A 191 24.99 2.25 24.75
CA GLY A 191 26.39 1.80 24.91
C GLY A 191 26.53 0.30 25.13
N THR A 192 25.47 -0.46 24.96
CA THR A 192 25.49 -1.93 25.08
C THR A 192 25.43 -2.63 23.71
N GLU A 193 25.32 -1.84 22.62
CA GLU A 193 25.21 -2.34 21.27
C GLU A 193 26.49 -3.09 20.84
N SER A 194 26.28 -4.16 20.11
CA SER A 194 27.37 -4.89 19.44
C SER A 194 27.71 -4.22 18.09
N ASP A 195 28.90 -4.50 17.54
CA ASP A 195 29.35 -3.99 16.24
C ASP A 195 28.39 -4.34 15.08
N GLY A 196 27.55 -5.37 15.23
CA GLY A 196 26.54 -5.76 14.24
C GLY A 196 25.20 -5.02 14.37
N GLU A 197 25.00 -4.24 15.44
CA GLU A 197 23.82 -3.41 15.69
C GLU A 197 24.06 -1.94 15.36
N LEU A 198 25.32 -1.53 15.23
CA LEU A 198 25.75 -0.20 14.79
C LEU A 198 25.93 -0.15 13.27
#